data_7ddcc607bc744e30ca3c15db179f41fa
#
_entry.id   7ddcc607bc744e30ca3c15db179f41fa
#
_cell.length_a   1.000
_cell.length_b   1.000
_cell.length_c   1.000
_cell.angle_alpha   90.00
_cell.angle_beta   90.00
_cell.angle_gamma   90.00
#
_symmetry.space_group_name_H-M   'P 1'
#
loop_
_entity.id
_entity.type
_entity.pdbx_description
1 polymer ?
#
loop_
_entity_poly.entity_id
_entity_poly.type
_entity_poly.pdbx_seq_one_letter_code
_entity_poly.pdbx_strand_id
1 'polypeptide(L)'
;MSTQNEIPSPVADALQTRDAQAVLDESIRAFGCQAGTVHWLDAQDGMLKLAAHRNLPPPIVQIVATVPVGKGIAGLAAQNREPVSLCNLQTDTSGQARPAAKTTGMEGSIAVPMLVAGELRGVIGVAMAGAHDWTDAEKSLLLAIAAKLGEARP
;
A
#
# COMPACT_ATOMS: atom_id res chain seq x y z
N MET A 1 -16.51 9.53 -20.36
CA MET A 1 -15.44 9.64 -19.37
C MET A 1 -15.66 8.62 -18.26
N SER A 2 -14.67 7.79 -17.96
CA SER A 2 -14.80 6.77 -16.93
C SER A 2 -14.62 7.40 -15.54
N THR A 3 -15.53 7.08 -14.62
CA THR A 3 -15.41 7.51 -13.21
C THR A 3 -14.66 6.48 -12.35
N GLN A 4 -14.25 5.35 -12.93
CA GLN A 4 -13.64 4.24 -12.20
C GLN A 4 -12.32 4.62 -11.54
N ASN A 5 -11.57 5.55 -12.13
CA ASN A 5 -10.28 6.00 -11.63
C ASN A 5 -10.33 7.37 -10.96
N GLU A 6 -11.55 7.86 -10.76
CA GLU A 6 -11.72 9.15 -10.09
C GLU A 6 -11.43 9.02 -8.61
N ILE A 7 -10.46 9.81 -8.14
CA ILE A 7 -10.05 9.77 -6.74
C ILE A 7 -11.15 10.44 -5.88
N PRO A 8 -11.68 9.74 -4.87
CA PRO A 8 -12.69 10.33 -3.98
C PRO A 8 -12.21 11.63 -3.33
N SER A 9 -13.15 12.57 -3.15
CA SER A 9 -12.82 13.90 -2.60
C SER A 9 -12.02 13.87 -1.29
N PRO A 10 -12.35 13.03 -0.29
CA PRO A 10 -11.54 12.99 0.92
C PRO A 10 -10.08 12.60 0.69
N VAL A 11 -9.85 11.66 -0.24
CA VAL A 11 -8.48 11.26 -0.60
C VAL A 11 -7.79 12.38 -1.38
N ALA A 12 -8.51 13.01 -2.32
CA ALA A 12 -7.96 14.11 -3.11
C ALA A 12 -7.55 15.28 -2.22
N ASP A 13 -8.39 15.61 -1.21
CA ASP A 13 -8.07 16.66 -0.25
C ASP A 13 -6.84 16.29 0.59
N ALA A 14 -6.74 15.04 1.03
CA ALA A 14 -5.59 14.56 1.77
C ALA A 14 -4.31 14.65 0.93
N LEU A 15 -4.39 14.32 -0.37
CA LEU A 15 -3.24 14.41 -1.28
C LEU A 15 -2.72 15.84 -1.38
N GLN A 16 -3.58 16.84 -1.30
CA GLN A 16 -3.17 18.25 -1.33
C GLN A 16 -2.37 18.66 -0.10
N THR A 17 -2.58 18.00 1.05
CA THR A 17 -1.79 18.26 2.26
C THR A 17 -0.38 17.71 2.16
N ARG A 18 -0.11 16.79 1.23
CA ARG A 18 1.15 16.08 1.06
C ARG A 18 1.55 15.28 2.29
N ASP A 19 0.59 14.95 3.15
CA ASP A 19 0.81 14.16 4.37
C ASP A 19 0.46 12.69 4.10
N ALA A 20 1.46 11.83 4.16
CA ALA A 20 1.31 10.40 3.88
C ALA A 20 0.29 9.74 4.82
N GLN A 21 0.27 10.12 6.10
CA GLN A 21 -0.67 9.56 7.07
C GLN A 21 -2.11 9.92 6.71
N ALA A 22 -2.36 11.18 6.34
CA ALA A 22 -3.70 11.61 5.94
C ALA A 22 -4.18 10.88 4.69
N VAL A 23 -3.30 10.73 3.70
CA VAL A 23 -3.63 10.00 2.47
C VAL A 23 -3.92 8.53 2.77
N LEU A 24 -3.12 7.91 3.62
CA LEU A 24 -3.34 6.52 4.02
C LEU A 24 -4.68 6.34 4.72
N ASP A 25 -5.00 7.20 5.68
CA ASP A 25 -6.23 7.10 6.46
C ASP A 25 -7.47 7.23 5.57
N GLU A 26 -7.47 8.20 4.65
CA GLU A 26 -8.58 8.39 3.74
C GLU A 26 -8.68 7.27 2.70
N SER A 27 -7.55 6.73 2.27
CA SER A 27 -7.53 5.58 1.36
C SER A 27 -8.10 4.33 2.02
N ILE A 28 -7.75 4.09 3.28
CA ILE A 28 -8.29 2.97 4.06
C ILE A 28 -9.82 3.07 4.11
N ARG A 29 -10.37 4.26 4.36
CA ARG A 29 -11.82 4.47 4.37
C ARG A 29 -12.44 4.25 3.00
N ALA A 30 -11.81 4.79 1.97
CA ALA A 30 -12.35 4.71 0.61
C ALA A 30 -12.46 3.27 0.11
N PHE A 31 -11.56 2.41 0.51
CA PHE A 31 -11.56 0.99 0.11
C PHE A 31 -12.24 0.08 1.12
N GLY A 32 -12.82 0.62 2.19
CA GLY A 32 -13.47 -0.19 3.22
C GLY A 32 -12.48 -1.09 3.98
N CYS A 33 -11.24 -0.66 4.08
CA CYS A 33 -10.16 -1.39 4.73
C CYS A 33 -10.02 -1.00 6.20
N GLN A 34 -9.18 -1.71 6.93
CA GLN A 34 -8.95 -1.48 8.36
C GLN A 34 -7.51 -1.16 8.70
N ALA A 35 -6.57 -1.56 7.86
CA ALA A 35 -5.15 -1.38 8.12
C ALA A 35 -4.41 -0.96 6.85
N GLY A 36 -3.22 -0.43 7.01
CA GLY A 36 -2.40 -0.08 5.85
C GLY A 36 -1.05 0.51 6.23
N THR A 37 -0.22 0.70 5.19
CA THR A 37 1.12 1.27 5.33
C THR A 37 1.44 2.14 4.13
N VAL A 38 2.31 3.13 4.37
CA VAL A 38 3.00 3.88 3.32
C VAL A 38 4.49 3.76 3.58
N HIS A 39 5.24 3.38 2.57
CA HIS A 39 6.69 3.30 2.61
C HIS A 39 7.29 4.20 1.53
N TRP A 40 8.35 4.91 1.87
CA TRP A 40 9.17 5.63 0.88
C TRP A 40 10.39 4.79 0.53
N LEU A 41 10.76 4.80 -0.74
CA LEU A 41 12.01 4.18 -1.17
C LEU A 41 13.17 5.10 -0.77
N ASP A 42 14.13 4.55 -0.02
CA ASP A 42 15.35 5.26 0.34
C ASP A 42 16.37 5.04 -0.77
N ALA A 43 16.76 6.11 -1.45
CA ALA A 43 17.69 6.02 -2.57
C ALA A 43 19.10 5.61 -2.14
N GLN A 44 19.45 5.78 -0.87
CA GLN A 44 20.81 5.48 -0.39
C GLN A 44 21.03 3.98 -0.23
N ASP A 45 20.05 3.26 0.34
CA ASP A 45 20.19 1.82 0.58
C ASP A 45 19.24 0.96 -0.24
N GLY A 46 18.34 1.58 -1.02
CA GLY A 46 17.37 0.83 -1.84
C GLY A 46 16.29 0.14 -1.05
N MET A 47 16.11 0.48 0.21
CA MET A 47 15.11 -0.14 1.09
C MET A 47 13.86 0.72 1.18
N LEU A 48 12.72 0.08 1.47
CA LEU A 48 11.47 0.78 1.72
C LEU A 48 11.40 1.12 3.22
N LYS A 49 11.18 2.40 3.52
CA LYS A 49 11.13 2.91 4.90
C LYS A 49 9.70 3.31 5.26
N LEU A 50 9.21 2.82 6.39
CA LEU A 50 7.84 3.10 6.83
C LEU A 50 7.67 4.58 7.16
N ALA A 51 6.69 5.22 6.50
CA ALA A 51 6.36 6.63 6.69
C ALA A 51 5.01 6.81 7.39
N ALA A 52 4.07 5.88 7.20
CA ALA A 52 2.75 5.95 7.82
C ALA A 52 2.20 4.53 7.96
N HIS A 53 1.40 4.33 8.99
CA HIS A 53 0.72 3.04 9.20
C HIS A 53 -0.56 3.25 10.01
N ARG A 54 -1.44 2.24 9.98
CA ARG A 54 -2.65 2.24 10.80
C ARG A 54 -3.02 0.80 11.16
N ASN A 55 -3.38 0.62 12.43
CA ASN A 55 -3.87 -0.67 12.99
C ASN A 55 -2.90 -1.84 12.82
N LEU A 56 -1.60 -1.56 12.94
CA LEU A 56 -0.59 -2.61 12.99
C LEU A 56 -0.17 -2.84 14.45
N PRO A 57 -0.10 -4.11 14.90
CA PRO A 57 0.47 -4.41 16.22
C PRO A 57 1.91 -3.87 16.33
N PRO A 58 2.32 -3.36 17.49
CA PRO A 58 3.68 -2.80 17.64
C PRO A 58 4.81 -3.70 17.15
N PRO A 59 4.81 -5.02 17.39
CA PRO A 59 5.89 -5.87 16.84
C PRO A 59 5.94 -5.86 15.32
N ILE A 60 4.77 -5.75 14.65
CA ILE A 60 4.70 -5.69 13.19
C ILE A 60 5.25 -4.37 12.68
N VAL A 61 4.97 -3.26 13.38
CA VAL A 61 5.51 -1.95 13.01
C VAL A 61 7.04 -2.01 12.95
N GLN A 62 7.66 -2.66 13.92
CA GLN A 62 9.12 -2.80 13.94
C GLN A 62 9.64 -3.64 12.78
N ILE A 63 8.94 -4.73 12.43
CA ILE A 63 9.34 -5.61 11.33
C ILE A 63 9.22 -4.88 9.99
N VAL A 64 8.15 -4.10 9.78
CA VAL A 64 7.92 -3.42 8.50
C VAL A 64 8.52 -2.01 8.46
N ALA A 65 9.23 -1.58 9.51
CA ALA A 65 9.90 -0.29 9.52
C ALA A 65 10.86 -0.14 8.33
N THR A 66 11.50 -1.24 7.94
CA THR A 66 12.36 -1.32 6.77
C THR A 66 12.02 -2.60 6.01
N VAL A 67 11.67 -2.48 4.74
CA VAL A 67 11.27 -3.60 3.90
C VAL A 67 12.19 -3.68 2.68
N PRO A 68 12.89 -4.81 2.49
CA PRO A 68 13.70 -5.01 1.28
C PRO A 68 12.80 -5.10 0.04
N VAL A 69 13.22 -4.50 -1.06
CA VAL A 69 12.57 -4.69 -2.36
C VAL A 69 12.63 -6.18 -2.69
N GLY A 70 11.48 -6.74 -3.06
CA GLY A 70 11.35 -8.17 -3.35
C GLY A 70 10.87 -9.03 -2.19
N LYS A 71 10.68 -8.46 -0.99
CA LYS A 71 10.21 -9.19 0.18
C LYS A 71 8.81 -8.74 0.59
N GLY A 72 7.90 -9.72 0.75
CA GLY A 72 6.53 -9.46 1.11
C GLY A 72 5.74 -8.78 0.00
N ILE A 73 4.48 -8.47 0.26
CA ILE A 73 3.59 -7.87 -0.75
C ILE A 73 4.12 -6.49 -1.17
N ALA A 74 4.50 -5.66 -0.20
CA ALA A 74 5.03 -4.33 -0.48
C ALA A 74 6.34 -4.40 -1.27
N GLY A 75 7.27 -5.27 -0.86
CA GLY A 75 8.54 -5.45 -1.55
C GLY A 75 8.37 -5.98 -2.96
N LEU A 76 7.41 -6.89 -3.16
CA LEU A 76 7.11 -7.43 -4.50
C LEU A 76 6.47 -6.37 -5.39
N ALA A 77 5.58 -5.52 -4.86
CA ALA A 77 5.01 -4.42 -5.62
C ALA A 77 6.10 -3.46 -6.10
N ALA A 78 7.07 -3.18 -5.24
CA ALA A 78 8.21 -2.35 -5.60
C ALA A 78 9.07 -3.00 -6.69
N GLN A 79 9.37 -4.28 -6.55
CA GLN A 79 10.21 -5.02 -7.49
C GLN A 79 9.54 -5.16 -8.85
N ASN A 80 8.26 -5.55 -8.86
CA ASN A 80 7.52 -5.83 -10.10
C ASN A 80 6.96 -4.57 -10.75
N ARG A 81 6.92 -3.45 -10.03
CA ARG A 81 6.36 -2.17 -10.47
C ARG A 81 4.90 -2.32 -10.92
N GLU A 82 4.16 -3.14 -10.18
CA GLU A 82 2.74 -3.38 -10.44
C GLU A 82 2.03 -3.76 -9.14
N PRO A 83 0.68 -3.69 -9.10
CA PRO A 83 -0.05 -4.10 -7.91
C PRO A 83 0.19 -5.57 -7.57
N VAL A 84 0.34 -5.86 -6.28
CA VAL A 84 0.38 -7.21 -5.75
C VAL A 84 -0.75 -7.34 -4.74
N SER A 85 -1.65 -8.28 -4.96
CA SER A 85 -2.83 -8.45 -4.11
C SER A 85 -3.03 -9.90 -3.73
N LEU A 86 -3.61 -10.10 -2.54
CA LEU A 86 -4.01 -11.41 -2.05
C LEU A 86 -5.46 -11.32 -1.57
N CYS A 87 -6.27 -12.30 -1.98
CA CYS A 87 -7.65 -12.42 -1.54
C CYS A 87 -7.74 -12.69 -0.04
N ASN A 88 -6.84 -13.55 0.47
CA ASN A 88 -6.82 -13.92 1.89
C ASN A 88 -5.40 -14.26 2.32
N LEU A 89 -4.81 -13.36 3.14
CA LEU A 89 -3.47 -13.53 3.70
C LEU A 89 -3.36 -14.79 4.58
N GLN A 90 -4.45 -15.12 5.29
CA GLN A 90 -4.42 -16.20 6.30
C GLN A 90 -4.34 -17.58 5.66
N THR A 91 -4.91 -17.73 4.46
CA THR A 91 -4.94 -19.02 3.76
C THR A 91 -3.97 -19.08 2.59
N ASP A 92 -3.30 -17.97 2.28
CA ASP A 92 -2.40 -17.92 1.14
C ASP A 92 -1.17 -18.80 1.34
N THR A 93 -0.85 -19.59 0.33
CA THR A 93 0.32 -20.49 0.34
C THR A 93 1.32 -20.12 -0.76
N SER A 94 1.10 -18.99 -1.47
CA SER A 94 1.96 -18.57 -2.57
C SER A 94 3.37 -18.16 -2.12
N GLY A 95 3.52 -17.79 -0.84
CA GLY A 95 4.77 -17.26 -0.31
C GLY A 95 4.98 -15.78 -0.58
N GLN A 96 4.04 -15.08 -1.23
CA GLN A 96 4.17 -13.66 -1.52
C GLN A 96 4.15 -12.81 -0.26
N ALA A 97 3.30 -13.16 0.71
CA ALA A 97 3.24 -12.46 1.99
C ALA A 97 4.31 -12.99 2.94
N ARG A 98 4.94 -12.09 3.71
CA ARG A 98 5.86 -12.49 4.78
C ARG A 98 5.05 -13.15 5.91
N PRO A 99 5.65 -14.11 6.65
CA PRO A 99 4.93 -14.75 7.77
C PRO A 99 4.36 -13.75 8.77
N ALA A 100 5.05 -12.64 9.03
CA ALA A 100 4.58 -11.60 9.95
C ALA A 100 3.26 -10.98 9.52
N ALA A 101 2.98 -10.91 8.21
CA ALA A 101 1.73 -10.34 7.71
C ALA A 101 0.51 -11.13 8.20
N LYS A 102 0.65 -12.43 8.42
CA LYS A 102 -0.44 -13.29 8.89
C LYS A 102 -0.82 -12.99 10.34
N THR A 103 0.08 -12.40 11.12
CA THR A 103 -0.18 -12.07 12.52
C THR A 103 -1.01 -10.79 12.67
N THR A 104 -1.25 -10.05 11.59
CA THR A 104 -2.08 -8.83 11.62
C THR A 104 -3.57 -9.14 11.79
N GLY A 105 -4.00 -10.38 11.54
CA GLY A 105 -5.39 -10.75 11.54
C GLY A 105 -6.15 -10.28 10.30
N MET A 106 -5.48 -9.62 9.36
CA MET A 106 -6.10 -9.17 8.12
C MET A 106 -6.19 -10.31 7.11
N GLU A 107 -7.16 -10.25 6.19
CA GLU A 107 -7.35 -11.25 5.14
C GLU A 107 -7.05 -10.67 3.75
N GLY A 108 -7.93 -9.82 3.22
CA GLY A 108 -7.66 -9.19 1.91
C GLY A 108 -6.56 -8.15 2.01
N SER A 109 -5.62 -8.16 1.07
CA SER A 109 -4.49 -7.22 1.10
C SER A 109 -4.04 -6.86 -0.31
N ILE A 110 -3.66 -5.60 -0.50
CA ILE A 110 -3.10 -5.11 -1.76
C ILE A 110 -2.02 -4.07 -1.47
N ALA A 111 -0.94 -4.14 -2.22
CA ALA A 111 0.10 -3.12 -2.23
C ALA A 111 0.34 -2.68 -3.67
N VAL A 112 0.54 -1.38 -3.88
CA VAL A 112 0.81 -0.83 -5.20
C VAL A 112 2.03 0.08 -5.17
N PRO A 113 2.82 0.11 -6.25
CA PRO A 113 3.99 0.99 -6.31
C PRO A 113 3.59 2.44 -6.59
N MET A 114 4.33 3.37 -6.04
CA MET A 114 4.21 4.79 -6.35
C MET A 114 5.16 5.10 -7.49
N LEU A 115 4.65 5.14 -8.72
CA LEU A 115 5.44 5.39 -9.92
C LEU A 115 5.20 6.82 -10.38
N VAL A 116 6.26 7.61 -10.46
CA VAL A 116 6.22 9.00 -10.91
C VAL A 116 7.19 9.13 -12.07
N ALA A 117 6.66 9.37 -13.28
CA ALA A 117 7.47 9.45 -14.50
C ALA A 117 8.38 8.23 -14.68
N GLY A 118 7.86 7.04 -14.34
CA GLY A 118 8.59 5.78 -14.43
C GLY A 118 9.54 5.49 -13.27
N GLU A 119 9.67 6.41 -12.32
CA GLU A 119 10.52 6.20 -11.15
C GLU A 119 9.72 5.68 -9.96
N LEU A 120 10.26 4.69 -9.28
CA LEU A 120 9.68 4.15 -8.06
C LEU A 120 9.98 5.09 -6.89
N ARG A 121 8.95 5.59 -6.23
CA ARG A 121 9.07 6.50 -5.08
C ARG A 121 8.78 5.81 -3.77
N GLY A 122 7.98 4.75 -3.79
CA GLY A 122 7.57 4.03 -2.60
C GLY A 122 6.44 3.06 -2.88
N VAL A 123 5.74 2.64 -1.83
CA VAL A 123 4.63 1.68 -1.92
C VAL A 123 3.55 2.09 -0.92
N ILE A 124 2.29 2.01 -1.33
CA ILE A 124 1.15 2.11 -0.42
C ILE A 124 0.39 0.80 -0.42
N GLY A 125 0.00 0.32 0.75
CA GLY A 125 -0.77 -0.90 0.91
C GLY A 125 -1.92 -0.71 1.87
N VAL A 126 -3.02 -1.42 1.59
CA VAL A 126 -4.20 -1.45 2.46
C VAL A 126 -4.65 -2.90 2.64
N ALA A 127 -5.30 -3.18 3.78
CA ALA A 127 -5.73 -4.52 4.13
C ALA A 127 -7.09 -4.51 4.81
N MET A 128 -7.89 -5.55 4.56
CA MET A 128 -9.22 -5.71 5.13
C MET A 128 -9.27 -6.89 6.09
N ALA A 129 -10.17 -6.80 7.08
CA ALA A 129 -10.45 -7.90 8.01
C ALA A 129 -11.07 -9.11 7.31
N GLY A 130 -11.82 -8.90 6.21
CA GLY A 130 -12.41 -9.98 5.44
C GLY A 130 -11.64 -10.29 4.16
N ALA A 131 -11.86 -11.48 3.61
CA ALA A 131 -11.32 -11.84 2.31
C ALA A 131 -11.91 -10.94 1.23
N HIS A 132 -11.14 -10.63 0.20
CA HIS A 132 -11.58 -9.73 -0.85
C HIS A 132 -10.88 -10.01 -2.18
N ASP A 133 -11.68 -10.13 -3.23
CA ASP A 133 -11.18 -10.23 -4.60
C ASP A 133 -11.01 -8.81 -5.16
N TRP A 134 -9.76 -8.35 -5.22
CA TRP A 134 -9.47 -6.99 -5.67
C TRP A 134 -9.76 -6.85 -7.18
N THR A 135 -10.65 -5.92 -7.52
CA THR A 135 -11.05 -5.68 -8.91
C THR A 135 -9.99 -4.84 -9.63
N ASP A 136 -10.02 -4.88 -10.97
CA ASP A 136 -9.14 -4.04 -11.78
C ASP A 136 -9.39 -2.55 -11.52
N ALA A 137 -10.64 -2.16 -11.28
CA ALA A 137 -10.98 -0.78 -10.94
C ALA A 137 -10.34 -0.34 -9.61
N GLU A 138 -10.38 -1.22 -8.61
CA GLU A 138 -9.74 -0.95 -7.31
C GLU A 138 -8.22 -0.81 -7.45
N LYS A 139 -7.59 -1.71 -8.19
CA LYS A 139 -6.15 -1.67 -8.45
C LYS A 139 -5.76 -0.37 -9.17
N SER A 140 -6.52 0.00 -10.20
CA SER A 140 -6.27 1.22 -10.97
C SER A 140 -6.45 2.48 -10.11
N LEU A 141 -7.47 2.50 -9.26
CA LEU A 141 -7.72 3.63 -8.37
C LEU A 141 -6.58 3.79 -7.36
N LEU A 142 -6.15 2.71 -6.74
CA LEU A 142 -5.06 2.77 -5.77
C LEU A 142 -3.74 3.16 -6.45
N LEU A 143 -3.50 2.68 -7.67
CA LEU A 143 -2.34 3.11 -8.47
C LEU A 143 -2.36 4.61 -8.74
N ALA A 144 -3.55 5.17 -9.06
CA ALA A 144 -3.68 6.62 -9.29
C ALA A 144 -3.39 7.42 -8.03
N ILE A 145 -3.90 6.95 -6.88
CA ILE A 145 -3.60 7.57 -5.59
C ILE A 145 -2.10 7.49 -5.30
N ALA A 146 -1.50 6.32 -5.52
CA ALA A 146 -0.08 6.09 -5.29
C ALA A 146 0.80 7.03 -6.13
N ALA A 147 0.47 7.22 -7.39
CA ALA A 147 1.22 8.11 -8.27
C ALA A 147 1.18 9.55 -7.74
N LYS A 148 0.01 10.02 -7.33
CA LYS A 148 -0.14 11.36 -6.76
C LYS A 148 0.61 11.50 -5.44
N LEU A 149 0.54 10.51 -4.57
CA LEU A 149 1.28 10.52 -3.30
C LEU A 149 2.79 10.53 -3.55
N GLY A 150 3.24 9.77 -4.54
CA GLY A 150 4.67 9.71 -4.90
C GLY A 150 5.24 11.08 -5.29
N GLU A 151 4.42 11.95 -5.90
CA GLU A 151 4.81 13.31 -6.23
C GLU A 151 5.06 14.16 -4.97
N ALA A 152 4.48 13.79 -3.83
CA ALA A 152 4.62 14.52 -2.58
C ALA A 152 5.90 14.18 -1.82
N ARG A 153 6.65 13.18 -2.26
CA ARG A 153 7.88 12.78 -1.58
C ARG A 153 8.91 13.91 -1.61
N PRO A 154 9.45 14.30 -0.43
CA PRO A 154 10.49 15.35 -0.35
C PRO A 154 11.78 14.95 -1.07
#